data_e4764066086087ec761ffe1f59281f1a
#
_entry.id   e4764066086087ec761ffe1f59281f1a
#
_cell.length_a   1.000
_cell.length_b   1.000
_cell.length_c   1.000
_cell.angle_alpha   90.00
_cell.angle_beta   90.00
_cell.angle_gamma   90.00
#
_symmetry.space_group_name_H-M   'P 1'
#
loop_
_entity.id
_entity.type
_entity.pdbx_description
1 polymer ?
#
loop_
_entity_poly.entity_id
_entity_poly.type
_entity_poly.pdbx_seq_one_letter_code
_entity_poly.pdbx_strand_id
1 'polypeptide(L)'
;MNSAEKNNRVYLNGEIVSEAAFSHEVYGEGFYEMSVLVKRLSGQADILPVTISERLIQDKQLGIGSEISAIGQFRSYNKLVDGKSKLMLTVFVRELLEGEAQKNPNSIVLSGYICKQPVYRTTPFNREIADLLVEQLLKHLQPDQPATETAWIFPEKSNSNLIKKDKENNR
;
A
#
# COMPACT_ATOMS: atom_id res chain seq x y z
N MET A 1 4.97 14.85 14.47
CA MET A 1 4.68 14.04 13.27
C MET A 1 5.92 14.02 12.40
N ASN A 2 6.51 12.86 12.22
CA ASN A 2 7.74 12.67 11.44
C ASN A 2 7.44 12.90 9.95
N SER A 3 8.34 13.54 9.19
CA SER A 3 8.11 13.85 7.76
C SER A 3 7.92 12.57 6.90
N ALA A 4 8.42 11.42 7.34
CA ALA A 4 8.22 10.13 6.69
C ALA A 4 6.76 9.63 6.78
N GLU A 5 6.00 10.03 7.80
CA GLU A 5 4.58 9.69 7.93
C GLU A 5 3.68 10.45 6.94
N LYS A 6 4.19 11.56 6.38
CA LYS A 6 3.44 12.37 5.42
C LYS A 6 3.56 11.85 3.98
N ASN A 7 4.60 11.06 3.68
CA ASN A 7 4.92 10.66 2.30
C ASN A 7 4.32 9.33 1.88
N ASN A 8 3.91 8.51 2.85
CA ASN A 8 3.33 7.19 2.62
C ASN A 8 2.35 6.89 3.73
N ARG A 9 1.08 7.10 3.46
CA ARG A 9 0.02 6.85 4.41
C ARG A 9 -1.14 6.12 3.76
N VAL A 10 -1.52 5.01 4.37
CA VAL A 10 -2.64 4.19 3.96
C VAL A 10 -3.68 4.21 5.06
N TYR A 11 -4.93 4.49 4.71
CA TYR A 11 -6.09 4.19 5.53
C TYR A 11 -6.75 2.95 4.95
N LEU A 12 -6.91 1.92 5.76
CA LEU A 12 -7.48 0.64 5.39
C LEU A 12 -8.66 0.35 6.30
N ASN A 13 -9.79 -0.01 5.69
CA ASN A 13 -10.93 -0.61 6.37
C ASN A 13 -11.39 -1.82 5.59
N GLY A 14 -11.60 -2.95 6.26
CA GLY A 14 -12.03 -4.19 5.62
C GLY A 14 -12.22 -5.32 6.62
N GLU A 15 -12.50 -6.49 6.09
CA GLU A 15 -12.74 -7.72 6.84
C GLU A 15 -11.54 -8.67 6.72
N ILE A 16 -11.08 -9.21 7.84
CA ILE A 16 -10.01 -10.21 7.86
C ILE A 16 -10.55 -11.51 7.26
N VAL A 17 -9.88 -12.03 6.23
CA VAL A 17 -10.32 -13.24 5.50
C VAL A 17 -9.27 -14.38 5.54
N SER A 18 -8.18 -14.22 6.27
CA SER A 18 -7.22 -15.29 6.54
C SER A 18 -6.72 -15.24 7.96
N GLU A 19 -6.25 -16.38 8.48
CA GLU A 19 -5.48 -16.42 9.72
C GLU A 19 -4.21 -15.58 9.60
N ALA A 20 -3.76 -15.05 10.75
CA ALA A 20 -2.49 -14.37 10.86
C ALA A 20 -1.34 -15.40 10.86
N ALA A 21 -0.54 -15.41 9.80
CA ALA A 21 0.62 -16.27 9.67
C ALA A 21 1.90 -15.51 10.08
N PHE A 22 2.76 -16.14 10.88
CA PHE A 22 4.06 -15.56 11.21
C PHE A 22 4.88 -15.34 9.94
N SER A 23 5.40 -14.14 9.75
CA SER A 23 6.19 -13.74 8.59
C SER A 23 7.68 -13.67 8.91
N HIS A 24 8.05 -12.83 9.86
CA HIS A 24 9.44 -12.60 10.26
C HIS A 24 9.51 -11.90 11.62
N GLU A 25 10.72 -11.81 12.16
CA GLU A 25 11.02 -11.08 13.39
C GLU A 25 12.08 -10.01 13.11
N VAL A 26 11.92 -8.85 13.73
CA VAL A 26 12.88 -7.75 13.68
C VAL A 26 13.10 -7.21 15.10
N TYR A 27 14.32 -7.29 15.59
CA TYR A 27 14.69 -6.84 16.96
C TYR A 27 13.81 -7.38 18.09
N GLY A 28 13.41 -8.65 18.00
CA GLY A 28 12.57 -9.31 18.99
C GLY A 28 11.08 -9.00 18.87
N GLU A 29 10.65 -8.28 17.83
CA GLU A 29 9.23 -8.02 17.53
C GLU A 29 8.80 -8.92 16.37
N GLY A 30 7.78 -9.76 16.61
CA GLY A 30 7.18 -10.63 15.59
C GLY A 30 6.27 -9.85 14.65
N PHE A 31 6.31 -10.20 13.37
CA PHE A 31 5.42 -9.67 12.34
C PHE A 31 4.63 -10.79 11.69
N TYR A 32 3.36 -10.53 11.47
CA TYR A 32 2.40 -11.48 10.92
C TYR A 32 1.82 -10.95 9.61
N GLU A 33 1.56 -11.84 8.67
CA GLU A 33 0.86 -11.56 7.42
C GLU A 33 -0.56 -12.11 7.49
N MET A 34 -1.52 -11.31 7.03
CA MET A 34 -2.92 -11.69 6.87
C MET A 34 -3.51 -11.06 5.63
N SER A 35 -4.67 -11.54 5.21
CA SER A 35 -5.42 -11.02 4.08
C SER A 35 -6.65 -10.27 4.57
N VAL A 36 -6.87 -9.09 4.01
CA VAL A 36 -8.03 -8.23 4.31
C VAL A 36 -8.83 -8.00 3.05
N LEU A 37 -10.12 -8.30 3.10
CA LEU A 37 -11.08 -8.04 2.04
C LEU A 37 -11.58 -6.61 2.14
N VAL A 38 -11.35 -5.84 1.08
CA VAL A 38 -11.72 -4.42 0.97
C VAL A 38 -12.78 -4.25 -0.11
N LYS A 39 -13.91 -3.67 0.24
CA LYS A 39 -15.00 -3.40 -0.70
C LYS A 39 -14.70 -2.14 -1.52
N ARG A 40 -14.80 -2.25 -2.84
CA ARG A 40 -14.74 -1.10 -3.76
C ARG A 40 -16.08 -0.37 -3.79
N LEU A 41 -16.07 0.89 -4.19
CA LEU A 41 -17.30 1.66 -4.47
C LEU A 41 -18.18 1.03 -5.57
N SER A 42 -17.60 0.21 -6.44
CA SER A 42 -18.32 -0.53 -7.48
C SER A 42 -19.07 -1.77 -6.98
N GLY A 43 -18.97 -2.11 -5.69
CA GLY A 43 -19.53 -3.32 -5.11
C GLY A 43 -18.66 -4.58 -5.26
N GLN A 44 -17.57 -4.51 -6.02
CA GLN A 44 -16.56 -5.57 -6.06
C GLN A 44 -15.67 -5.49 -4.81
N ALA A 45 -14.94 -6.56 -4.52
CA ALA A 45 -13.98 -6.59 -3.42
C ALA A 45 -12.59 -6.99 -3.91
N ASP A 46 -11.57 -6.47 -3.21
CA ASP A 46 -10.18 -6.86 -3.35
C ASP A 46 -9.69 -7.52 -2.08
N ILE A 47 -8.78 -8.48 -2.23
CA ILE A 47 -8.05 -9.08 -1.11
C ILE A 47 -6.66 -8.45 -1.08
N LEU A 48 -6.37 -7.74 0.00
CA LEU A 48 -5.10 -7.04 0.19
C LEU A 48 -4.23 -7.77 1.22
N PRO A 49 -2.95 -8.01 0.93
CA PRO A 49 -2.00 -8.49 1.92
C PRO A 49 -1.67 -7.39 2.93
N VAL A 50 -1.72 -7.75 4.19
CA VAL A 50 -1.46 -6.85 5.32
C VAL A 50 -0.39 -7.46 6.20
N THR A 51 0.60 -6.66 6.59
CA THR A 51 1.61 -7.03 7.57
C THR A 51 1.38 -6.23 8.85
N ILE A 52 1.32 -6.92 9.98
CA ILE A 52 1.02 -6.32 11.28
C ILE A 52 1.99 -6.84 12.34
N SER A 53 2.37 -5.97 13.27
CA SER A 53 3.19 -6.32 14.42
C SER A 53 2.40 -7.11 15.44
N GLU A 54 3.06 -8.09 16.08
CA GLU A 54 2.52 -8.85 17.21
C GLU A 54 1.95 -7.94 18.31
N ARG A 55 2.65 -6.87 18.63
CA ARG A 55 2.24 -5.89 19.63
C ARG A 55 0.87 -5.28 19.37
N LEU A 56 0.48 -5.11 18.08
CA LEU A 56 -0.81 -4.53 17.73
C LEU A 56 -1.96 -5.53 17.80
N ILE A 57 -1.67 -6.83 17.74
CA ILE A 57 -2.70 -7.89 17.76
C ILE A 57 -2.79 -8.60 19.09
N GLN A 58 -1.75 -8.53 19.94
CA GLN A 58 -1.61 -9.31 21.18
C GLN A 58 -2.80 -9.16 22.13
N ASP A 59 -3.34 -7.94 22.25
CA ASP A 59 -4.45 -7.61 23.14
C ASP A 59 -5.81 -7.55 22.42
N LYS A 60 -5.85 -7.93 21.14
CA LYS A 60 -7.05 -7.83 20.30
C LYS A 60 -7.44 -9.19 19.75
N GLN A 61 -8.71 -9.55 19.91
CA GLN A 61 -9.26 -10.77 19.32
C GLN A 61 -9.55 -10.54 17.84
N LEU A 62 -8.48 -10.44 17.03
CA LEU A 62 -8.57 -10.31 15.59
C LEU A 62 -8.51 -11.69 14.94
N GLY A 63 -9.59 -12.12 14.33
CA GLY A 63 -9.69 -13.38 13.60
C GLY A 63 -10.45 -13.22 12.29
N ILE A 64 -10.61 -14.30 11.55
CA ILE A 64 -11.40 -14.34 10.32
C ILE A 64 -12.82 -13.83 10.59
N GLY A 65 -13.32 -12.92 9.76
CA GLY A 65 -14.61 -12.26 9.90
C GLY A 65 -14.60 -10.98 10.76
N SER A 66 -13.47 -10.66 11.42
CA SER A 66 -13.35 -9.40 12.17
C SER A 66 -13.17 -8.23 11.22
N GLU A 67 -13.88 -7.13 11.48
CA GLU A 67 -13.59 -5.86 10.80
C GLU A 67 -12.33 -5.22 11.40
N ILE A 68 -11.49 -4.67 10.53
CA ILE A 68 -10.28 -3.97 10.89
C ILE A 68 -10.27 -2.57 10.25
N SER A 69 -9.98 -1.57 11.07
CA SER A 69 -9.66 -0.21 10.62
C SER A 69 -8.22 0.10 11.02
N ALA A 70 -7.39 0.50 10.08
CA ALA A 70 -5.97 0.68 10.31
C ALA A 70 -5.38 1.89 9.57
N ILE A 71 -4.33 2.46 10.17
CA ILE A 71 -3.40 3.36 9.50
C ILE A 71 -2.10 2.60 9.28
N GLY A 72 -1.54 2.72 8.09
CA GLY A 72 -0.31 2.04 7.74
C GLY A 72 0.48 2.75 6.65
N GLN A 73 1.42 2.01 6.11
CA GLN A 73 2.26 2.41 4.99
C GLN A 73 2.17 1.35 3.90
N PHE A 74 2.15 1.79 2.66
CA PHE A 74 2.31 0.90 1.53
C PHE A 74 3.78 0.51 1.39
N ARG A 75 4.08 -0.78 1.39
CA ARG A 75 5.45 -1.30 1.30
C ARG A 75 5.56 -2.38 0.25
N SER A 76 6.75 -2.49 -0.32
CA SER A 76 7.12 -3.58 -1.22
C SER A 76 8.35 -4.31 -0.70
N TYR A 77 8.43 -5.60 -1.00
CA TYR A 77 9.61 -6.41 -0.74
C TYR A 77 9.70 -7.55 -1.78
N ASN A 78 10.90 -8.06 -1.98
CA ASN A 78 11.11 -9.18 -2.86
C ASN A 78 11.07 -10.50 -2.07
N LYS A 79 10.21 -11.43 -2.50
CA LYS A 79 10.11 -12.78 -1.95
C LYS A 79 10.60 -13.79 -2.99
N LEU A 80 11.43 -14.73 -2.57
CA LEU A 80 11.83 -15.84 -3.42
C LEU A 80 10.68 -16.87 -3.43
N VAL A 81 10.08 -17.07 -4.60
CA VAL A 81 9.02 -18.06 -4.83
C VAL A 81 9.46 -18.93 -5.99
N ASP A 82 9.58 -20.24 -5.77
CA ASP A 82 10.03 -21.22 -6.77
C ASP A 82 11.35 -20.81 -7.47
N GLY A 83 12.33 -20.32 -6.70
CA GLY A 83 13.61 -19.87 -7.20
C GLY A 83 13.61 -18.55 -7.99
N LYS A 84 12.46 -17.88 -8.09
CA LYS A 84 12.31 -16.59 -8.77
C LYS A 84 11.98 -15.48 -7.76
N SER A 85 12.63 -14.34 -7.92
CA SER A 85 12.30 -13.16 -7.14
C SER A 85 10.96 -12.59 -7.60
N LYS A 86 10.00 -12.51 -6.68
CA LYS A 86 8.67 -11.94 -6.92
C LYS A 86 8.49 -10.71 -6.02
N LEU A 87 8.14 -9.58 -6.64
CA LEU A 87 7.77 -8.38 -5.90
C LEU A 87 6.44 -8.60 -5.19
N MET A 88 6.45 -8.43 -3.88
CA MET A 88 5.26 -8.48 -3.04
C MET A 88 4.94 -7.07 -2.56
N LEU A 89 3.65 -6.75 -2.53
CA LEU A 89 3.14 -5.48 -2.04
C LEU A 89 2.30 -5.76 -0.80
N THR A 90 2.43 -4.96 0.24
CA THR A 90 1.67 -5.12 1.49
C THR A 90 1.34 -3.78 2.11
N VAL A 91 0.26 -3.73 2.88
CA VAL A 91 -0.03 -2.64 3.80
C VAL A 91 0.61 -2.98 5.14
N PHE A 92 1.65 -2.24 5.51
CA PHE A 92 2.30 -2.39 6.81
C PHE A 92 1.56 -1.54 7.84
N VAL A 93 0.83 -2.20 8.74
CA VAL A 93 0.01 -1.54 9.77
C VAL A 93 0.89 -0.88 10.83
N ARG A 94 0.61 0.38 11.14
CA ARG A 94 1.25 1.15 12.19
C ARG A 94 0.35 1.33 13.40
N GLU A 95 -0.95 1.44 13.16
CA GLU A 95 -1.94 1.73 14.18
C GLU A 95 -3.26 1.08 13.80
N LEU A 96 -3.94 0.50 14.78
CA LEU A 96 -5.32 0.06 14.66
C LEU A 96 -6.24 1.14 15.21
N LEU A 97 -7.23 1.52 14.42
CA LEU A 97 -8.21 2.51 14.78
C LEU A 97 -9.39 1.85 15.49
N GLU A 98 -9.88 2.48 16.55
CA GLU A 98 -11.11 2.11 17.23
C GLU A 98 -12.23 3.08 16.83
N GLY A 99 -13.45 2.56 16.68
CA GLY A 99 -14.63 3.35 16.34
C GLY A 99 -15.09 3.21 14.89
N GLU A 100 -16.02 4.10 14.50
CA GLU A 100 -16.62 4.07 13.17
C GLU A 100 -15.63 4.36 12.06
N ALA A 101 -15.78 3.66 10.93
CA ALA A 101 -14.99 3.87 9.73
C ALA A 101 -15.09 5.34 9.26
N GLN A 102 -13.96 5.88 8.83
CA GLN A 102 -13.91 7.24 8.28
C GLN A 102 -14.78 7.35 7.00
N LYS A 103 -15.16 8.56 6.63
CA LYS A 103 -15.98 8.84 5.43
C LYS A 103 -15.37 8.27 4.13
N ASN A 104 -14.02 8.21 4.05
CA ASN A 104 -13.27 7.54 2.98
C ASN A 104 -12.34 6.51 3.62
N PRO A 105 -12.86 5.31 3.95
CA PRO A 105 -12.15 4.36 4.78
C PRO A 105 -10.96 3.68 4.09
N ASN A 106 -10.87 3.79 2.76
CA ASN A 106 -9.81 3.16 1.97
C ASN A 106 -9.15 4.20 1.08
N SER A 107 -8.00 4.70 1.51
CA SER A 107 -7.26 5.72 0.78
C SER A 107 -5.76 5.56 0.96
N ILE A 108 -5.00 5.91 -0.07
CA ILE A 108 -3.55 5.89 -0.08
C ILE A 108 -3.07 7.28 -0.47
N VAL A 109 -2.18 7.85 0.34
CA VAL A 109 -1.44 9.07 0.04
C VAL A 109 0.02 8.69 -0.11
N LEU A 110 0.55 8.83 -1.32
CA LEU A 110 1.95 8.60 -1.64
C LEU A 110 2.57 9.88 -2.21
N SER A 111 3.72 10.27 -1.70
CA SER A 111 4.54 11.36 -2.24
C SER A 111 5.94 10.83 -2.51
N GLY A 112 6.45 11.08 -3.71
CA GLY A 112 7.75 10.59 -4.13
C GLY A 112 8.15 11.15 -5.49
N TYR A 113 9.22 10.62 -6.04
CA TYR A 113 9.74 11.00 -7.35
C TYR A 113 9.35 9.95 -8.40
N ILE A 114 8.93 10.40 -9.58
CA ILE A 114 8.70 9.51 -10.71
C ILE A 114 10.06 9.16 -11.32
N CYS A 115 10.49 7.90 -11.20
CA CYS A 115 11.83 7.45 -11.56
C CYS A 115 12.01 7.23 -13.05
N LYS A 116 10.93 7.01 -13.78
CA LYS A 116 10.95 6.81 -15.23
C LYS A 116 9.67 7.28 -15.87
N GLN A 117 9.70 7.49 -17.18
CA GLN A 117 8.53 7.88 -17.94
C GLN A 117 7.37 6.90 -17.73
N PRO A 118 6.15 7.40 -17.43
CA PRO A 118 4.97 6.58 -17.29
C PRO A 118 4.68 5.75 -18.54
N VAL A 119 4.28 4.50 -18.34
CA VAL A 119 3.85 3.64 -19.44
C VAL A 119 2.32 3.67 -19.51
N TYR A 120 1.79 4.18 -20.62
CA TYR A 120 0.36 4.23 -20.86
C TYR A 120 -0.09 2.98 -21.62
N ARG A 121 -1.23 2.44 -21.20
CA ARG A 121 -1.88 1.32 -21.89
C ARG A 121 -3.40 1.44 -21.80
N THR A 122 -4.07 0.87 -22.79
CA THR A 122 -5.53 0.77 -22.80
C THR A 122 -5.93 -0.66 -22.48
N THR A 123 -6.88 -0.83 -21.57
CA THR A 123 -7.43 -2.16 -21.25
C THR A 123 -8.39 -2.63 -22.36
N PRO A 124 -8.70 -3.95 -22.42
CA PRO A 124 -9.73 -4.48 -23.33
C PRO A 124 -11.12 -3.81 -23.21
N PHE A 125 -11.40 -3.19 -22.05
CA PHE A 125 -12.63 -2.44 -21.80
C PHE A 125 -12.50 -0.93 -22.11
N ASN A 126 -11.51 -0.55 -22.93
CA ASN A 126 -11.25 0.83 -23.35
C ASN A 126 -11.01 1.82 -22.20
N ARG A 127 -10.36 1.35 -21.11
CA ARG A 127 -9.92 2.20 -20.00
C ARG A 127 -8.45 2.51 -20.17
N GLU A 128 -8.11 3.78 -20.04
CA GLU A 128 -6.72 4.23 -20.03
C GLU A 128 -6.10 4.02 -18.64
N ILE A 129 -4.92 3.41 -18.61
CA ILE A 129 -4.13 3.16 -17.40
C ILE A 129 -2.73 3.69 -17.63
N ALA A 130 -2.16 4.31 -16.61
CA ALA A 130 -0.76 4.69 -16.57
C ALA A 130 -0.05 3.91 -15.47
N ASP A 131 1.01 3.19 -15.83
CA ASP A 131 1.89 2.51 -14.88
C ASP A 131 3.01 3.47 -14.47
N LEU A 132 3.12 3.77 -13.18
CA LEU A 132 4.09 4.69 -12.60
C LEU A 132 5.07 3.94 -11.72
N LEU A 133 6.36 4.24 -11.84
CA LEU A 133 7.38 3.88 -10.87
C LEU A 133 7.68 5.09 -9.99
N VAL A 134 7.33 4.99 -8.71
CA VAL A 134 7.52 6.07 -7.73
C VAL A 134 8.55 5.62 -6.69
N GLU A 135 9.59 6.41 -6.51
CA GLU A 135 10.59 6.23 -5.47
C GLU A 135 10.28 7.16 -4.29
N GLN A 136 10.28 6.59 -3.09
CA GLN A 136 10.18 7.36 -1.86
C GLN A 136 11.56 7.58 -1.27
N LEU A 137 11.90 8.85 -1.01
CA LEU A 137 13.12 9.20 -0.29
C LEU A 137 12.93 8.88 1.20
N LEU A 138 13.40 7.74 1.64
CA LEU A 138 13.53 7.43 3.06
C LEU A 138 14.74 8.20 3.59
N LYS A 139 14.52 9.25 4.37
CA LYS A 139 15.56 10.15 4.92
C LYS A 139 16.62 9.47 5.81
N HIS A 140 16.61 8.14 5.95
CA HIS A 140 17.49 7.38 6.82
C HIS A 140 18.21 6.22 6.13
N LEU A 141 18.17 6.11 4.82
CA LEU A 141 19.04 5.16 4.13
C LEU A 141 20.42 5.78 3.93
N GLN A 142 21.43 5.06 4.36
CA GLN A 142 22.82 5.35 4.04
C GLN A 142 23.00 5.46 2.51
N PRO A 143 23.92 6.29 2.00
CA PRO A 143 23.98 6.69 0.59
C PRO A 143 24.23 5.55 -0.42
N ASP A 144 24.40 4.31 0.01
CA ASP A 144 24.87 3.20 -0.83
C ASP A 144 23.81 2.14 -1.19
N GLN A 145 22.53 2.32 -0.85
CA GLN A 145 21.48 1.38 -1.26
C GLN A 145 20.29 2.09 -1.89
N PRO A 146 20.05 1.92 -3.20
CA PRO A 146 18.84 2.40 -3.85
C PRO A 146 17.63 1.58 -3.37
N ALA A 147 16.75 2.21 -2.59
CA ALA A 147 15.45 1.63 -2.27
C ALA A 147 14.49 1.90 -3.43
N THR A 148 14.27 0.91 -4.25
CA THR A 148 13.29 0.98 -5.34
C THR A 148 11.98 0.38 -4.85
N GLU A 149 11.01 1.20 -4.50
CA GLU A 149 9.64 0.78 -4.25
C GLU A 149 8.80 0.96 -5.51
N THR A 150 8.23 -0.12 -6.02
CA THR A 150 7.30 -0.07 -7.15
C THR A 150 5.88 0.00 -6.60
N ALA A 151 5.21 1.12 -6.80
CA ALA A 151 3.82 1.30 -6.43
C ALA A 151 2.90 1.26 -7.67
N TRP A 152 1.81 0.52 -7.56
CA TRP A 152 0.73 0.53 -8.54
C TRP A 152 -0.37 1.47 -8.05
N ILE A 153 -0.60 2.56 -8.76
CA ILE A 153 -1.66 3.53 -8.43
C ILE A 153 -2.80 3.31 -9.41
N PHE A 154 -3.99 2.99 -8.89
CA PHE A 154 -5.22 2.92 -9.69
C PHE A 154 -5.89 4.30 -9.65
N PRO A 155 -6.10 4.96 -10.78
CA PRO A 155 -6.78 6.26 -10.79
C PRO A 155 -8.27 6.06 -10.48
N GLU A 156 -8.74 6.72 -9.42
CA GLU A 156 -10.16 7.00 -9.25
C GLU A 156 -10.61 7.97 -10.36
N LYS A 157 -11.84 7.76 -10.86
CA LYS A 157 -12.44 8.67 -11.84
C LYS A 157 -12.55 10.07 -11.23
N SER A 158 -11.64 10.96 -11.53
CA SER A 158 -11.84 12.42 -11.66
C SER A 158 -10.52 13.17 -11.46
N ASN A 159 -10.00 13.63 -12.52
CA ASN A 159 -9.20 14.84 -12.76
C ASN A 159 -8.21 14.64 -13.89
N SER A 160 -8.76 14.60 -15.11
CA SER A 160 -8.00 14.69 -16.36
C SER A 160 -7.21 16.00 -16.52
N ASN A 161 -7.31 16.92 -15.54
CA ASN A 161 -6.68 18.24 -15.62
C ASN A 161 -5.28 18.34 -15.00
N LEU A 162 -4.84 17.36 -14.20
CA LEU A 162 -3.52 17.39 -13.58
C LEU A 162 -2.39 16.87 -14.48
N ILE A 163 -2.71 15.99 -15.42
CA ILE A 163 -1.69 15.39 -16.32
C ILE A 163 -1.35 16.31 -17.51
N LYS A 164 -2.18 17.32 -17.80
CA LYS A 164 -1.95 18.23 -18.94
C LYS A 164 -0.91 19.34 -18.68
N LYS A 165 -0.54 19.61 -17.42
CA LYS A 165 0.38 20.72 -17.10
C LYS A 165 1.86 20.43 -17.33
N ASP A 166 2.26 19.16 -17.36
CA ASP A 166 3.70 18.83 -17.49
C ASP A 166 4.17 18.64 -18.94
N LYS A 167 3.26 18.72 -19.92
CA LYS A 167 3.64 18.66 -21.36
C LYS A 167 4.11 20.00 -21.95
N GLU A 168 3.87 21.12 -21.28
CA GLU A 168 4.20 22.44 -21.82
C GLU A 168 5.56 23.02 -21.38
N ASN A 169 6.24 22.39 -20.41
CA ASN A 169 7.51 22.90 -19.90
C ASN A 169 8.78 22.21 -20.42
N ASN A 170 8.68 21.36 -21.43
CA ASN A 170 9.84 20.75 -22.10
C ASN A 170 9.84 21.05 -23.60
N ARG A 171 9.96 22.34 -23.94
CA ARG A 171 10.45 22.80 -25.25
C ARG A 171 11.52 23.84 -25.05
#